data_3a915ea0d95d4012ec9b2940e326bfc3
#
_entry.id   3a915ea0d95d4012ec9b2940e326bfc3
#
_cell.length_a   1.000
_cell.length_b   1.000
_cell.length_c   1.000
_cell.angle_alpha   90.00
_cell.angle_beta   90.00
_cell.angle_gamma   90.00
#
_symmetry.space_group_name_H-M   'P 1'
#
loop_
_entity.id
_entity.type
_entity.pdbx_description
1 polymer ?
#
loop_
_entity_poly.entity_id
_entity_poly.type
_entity_poly.pdbx_seq_one_letter_code
_entity_poly.pdbx_strand_id
1 'polypeptide(L)'
;SYYNPTAILNHKVPFIKVKTIANNEGIMPYIFDELERVSNYPLDLILNHMSMIDRPDYPYLLSRKYLKNQELAGEFGKKVAVHLHVFYVDLLEEFLDAFQAFHFAYDLWITTDVEEKKQAIEQILSNRAQDATVVVTGNIGRDVLPMLLLKEQLSRYDYVGHFHTKKSKEADFWAGESWRKELIE
;
A
#
# COMPACT_ATOMS: atom_id res chain seq x y z
N SER A 1 14.29 -28.40 -19.15
CA SER A 1 13.39 -28.80 -18.07
C SER A 1 12.49 -27.63 -17.69
N TYR A 2 11.19 -27.83 -17.58
CA TYR A 2 10.18 -26.83 -17.14
C TYR A 2 10.42 -26.28 -15.72
N TYR A 3 11.38 -26.82 -15.02
CA TYR A 3 11.73 -26.47 -13.64
C TYR A 3 13.04 -25.68 -13.52
N ASN A 4 13.63 -25.33 -14.65
CA ASN A 4 14.90 -24.60 -14.66
C ASN A 4 14.64 -23.11 -14.91
N PRO A 5 14.87 -22.24 -13.91
CA PRO A 5 14.66 -20.80 -14.08
C PRO A 5 15.57 -20.19 -15.16
N THR A 6 16.80 -20.70 -15.32
CA THR A 6 17.69 -20.26 -16.42
C THR A 6 17.11 -20.56 -17.81
N ALA A 7 16.37 -21.67 -17.95
CA ALA A 7 15.69 -21.97 -19.19
C ALA A 7 14.52 -21.02 -19.49
N ILE A 8 13.84 -20.52 -18.47
CA ILE A 8 12.82 -19.49 -18.60
C ILE A 8 13.46 -18.20 -19.12
N LEU A 9 14.50 -17.72 -18.45
CA LEU A 9 15.24 -16.50 -18.85
C LEU A 9 15.83 -16.59 -20.27
N ASN A 10 16.21 -17.78 -20.71
CA ASN A 10 16.73 -18.01 -22.04
C ASN A 10 15.67 -18.36 -23.09
N HIS A 11 14.40 -18.19 -22.82
CA HIS A 11 13.26 -18.45 -23.72
C HIS A 11 13.17 -19.87 -24.28
N LYS A 12 13.69 -20.85 -23.55
CA LYS A 12 13.77 -22.23 -24.00
C LYS A 12 12.63 -23.13 -23.55
N VAL A 13 11.63 -22.56 -22.88
CA VAL A 13 10.48 -23.32 -22.37
C VAL A 13 9.18 -22.79 -22.94
N PRO A 14 8.34 -23.68 -23.49
CA PRO A 14 7.03 -23.28 -24.02
C PRO A 14 5.97 -23.06 -22.93
N PHE A 15 6.21 -23.53 -21.71
CA PHE A 15 5.30 -23.40 -20.57
C PHE A 15 6.06 -23.01 -19.32
N ILE A 16 5.45 -22.12 -18.51
CA ILE A 16 5.99 -21.67 -17.24
C ILE A 16 5.10 -22.18 -16.11
N LYS A 17 5.72 -22.85 -15.15
CA LYS A 17 5.02 -23.25 -13.93
C LYS A 17 5.28 -22.21 -12.84
N VAL A 18 4.23 -21.62 -12.29
CA VAL A 18 4.32 -20.63 -11.19
C VAL A 18 5.15 -21.16 -10.02
N LYS A 19 5.02 -22.45 -9.69
CA LYS A 19 5.85 -23.11 -8.67
C LYS A 19 7.36 -22.98 -8.92
N THR A 20 7.79 -22.97 -10.19
CA THR A 20 9.22 -22.79 -10.52
C THR A 20 9.68 -21.38 -10.18
N ILE A 21 8.85 -20.38 -10.44
CA ILE A 21 9.13 -18.99 -10.08
C ILE A 21 9.15 -18.86 -8.55
N ALA A 22 8.10 -19.32 -7.91
CA ALA A 22 7.89 -19.24 -6.47
C ALA A 22 9.01 -19.91 -5.62
N ASN A 23 9.66 -20.95 -6.14
CA ASN A 23 10.74 -21.63 -5.43
C ASN A 23 12.14 -21.06 -5.72
N ASN A 24 12.25 -19.96 -6.49
CA ASN A 24 13.52 -19.36 -6.88
C ASN A 24 13.49 -17.85 -6.63
N GLU A 25 13.31 -17.45 -5.39
CA GLU A 25 13.10 -16.07 -4.95
C GLU A 25 14.19 -15.11 -5.44
N GLY A 26 15.46 -15.53 -5.37
CA GLY A 26 16.59 -14.69 -5.76
C GLY A 26 16.62 -14.27 -7.24
N ILE A 27 15.97 -15.04 -8.13
CA ILE A 27 15.92 -14.72 -9.56
C ILE A 27 14.51 -14.32 -10.04
N MET A 28 13.53 -14.38 -9.17
CA MET A 28 12.13 -14.05 -9.48
C MET A 28 12.00 -12.68 -10.15
N PRO A 29 12.62 -11.61 -9.65
CA PRO A 29 12.53 -10.29 -10.28
C PRO A 29 13.00 -10.29 -11.74
N TYR A 30 14.10 -10.97 -12.02
CA TYR A 30 14.64 -11.06 -13.38
C TYR A 30 13.75 -11.86 -14.33
N ILE A 31 13.07 -12.88 -13.82
CA ILE A 31 12.10 -13.65 -14.59
C ILE A 31 10.93 -12.76 -15.01
N PHE A 32 10.39 -11.96 -14.10
CA PHE A 32 9.29 -11.06 -14.39
C PHE A 32 9.69 -9.96 -15.36
N ASP A 33 10.86 -9.35 -15.20
CA ASP A 33 11.39 -8.36 -16.14
C ASP A 33 11.50 -8.93 -17.54
N GLU A 34 12.06 -10.14 -17.65
CA GLU A 34 12.24 -10.76 -18.94
C GLU A 34 10.91 -11.15 -19.59
N LEU A 35 9.96 -11.67 -18.84
CA LEU A 35 8.61 -11.96 -19.34
C LEU A 35 7.88 -10.72 -19.83
N GLU A 36 7.99 -9.62 -19.12
CA GLU A 36 7.39 -8.33 -19.52
C GLU A 36 8.06 -7.80 -20.80
N ARG A 37 9.38 -7.94 -20.91
CA ARG A 37 10.14 -7.43 -22.02
C ARG A 37 9.91 -8.18 -23.35
N VAL A 38 9.75 -9.49 -23.28
CA VAL A 38 9.80 -10.36 -24.48
C VAL A 38 8.51 -11.04 -24.85
N SER A 39 7.48 -10.94 -24.02
CA SER A 39 6.25 -11.66 -24.24
C SER A 39 5.00 -10.88 -23.84
N ASN A 40 3.87 -11.27 -24.42
CA ASN A 40 2.54 -10.86 -23.96
C ASN A 40 1.98 -11.84 -22.91
N TYR A 41 2.85 -12.44 -22.11
CA TYR A 41 2.43 -13.38 -21.08
C TYR A 41 1.58 -12.65 -20.03
N PRO A 42 0.43 -13.22 -19.60
CA PRO A 42 -0.45 -12.56 -18.65
C PRO A 42 0.16 -12.60 -17.24
N LEU A 43 1.09 -11.67 -16.97
CA LEU A 43 1.80 -11.59 -15.69
C LEU A 43 0.86 -11.33 -14.52
N ASP A 44 -0.23 -10.60 -14.74
CA ASP A 44 -1.28 -10.34 -13.77
C ASP A 44 -1.89 -11.63 -13.21
N LEU A 45 -2.05 -12.67 -14.03
CA LEU A 45 -2.53 -13.97 -13.58
C LEU A 45 -1.52 -14.68 -12.67
N ILE A 46 -0.22 -14.58 -12.99
CA ILE A 46 0.84 -15.14 -12.16
C ILE A 46 0.90 -14.39 -10.81
N LEU A 47 0.87 -13.06 -10.86
CA LEU A 47 0.92 -12.21 -9.68
C LEU A 47 -0.27 -12.44 -8.76
N ASN A 48 -1.48 -12.51 -9.32
CA ASN A 48 -2.69 -12.82 -8.56
C ASN A 48 -2.60 -14.20 -7.88
N HIS A 49 -2.09 -15.21 -8.59
CA HIS A 49 -1.91 -16.52 -8.01
C HIS A 49 -0.86 -16.50 -6.87
N MET A 50 0.26 -15.81 -7.08
CA MET A 50 1.34 -15.70 -6.08
C MET A 50 0.90 -14.91 -4.85
N SER A 51 0.04 -13.91 -5.00
CA SER A 51 -0.52 -13.17 -3.87
C SER A 51 -1.43 -13.99 -2.96
N MET A 52 -1.95 -15.12 -3.47
CA MET A 52 -2.78 -16.06 -2.71
C MET A 52 -1.95 -17.16 -2.03
N ILE A 53 -0.65 -17.24 -2.32
CA ILE A 53 0.24 -18.21 -1.66
C ILE A 53 0.57 -17.68 -0.27
N ASP A 54 0.45 -18.54 0.74
CA ASP A 54 0.73 -18.21 2.14
C ASP A 54 2.25 -18.13 2.39
N ARG A 55 2.87 -17.12 1.75
CA ARG A 55 4.29 -16.77 1.91
C ARG A 55 4.41 -15.26 1.98
N PRO A 56 4.69 -14.70 3.17
CA PRO A 56 4.61 -13.26 3.43
C PRO A 56 5.60 -12.41 2.63
N ASP A 57 6.70 -13.00 2.20
CA ASP A 57 7.75 -12.35 1.41
C ASP A 57 7.37 -12.13 -0.07
N TYR A 58 6.45 -12.91 -0.64
CA TYR A 58 6.07 -12.75 -2.04
C TYR A 58 5.32 -11.45 -2.34
N PRO A 59 4.30 -11.05 -1.59
CA PRO A 59 3.65 -9.77 -1.78
C PRO A 59 4.63 -8.59 -1.71
N TYR A 60 5.59 -8.65 -0.80
CA TYR A 60 6.62 -7.63 -0.64
C TYR A 60 7.55 -7.53 -1.87
N LEU A 61 8.09 -8.65 -2.33
CA LEU A 61 8.96 -8.68 -3.51
C LEU A 61 8.23 -8.23 -4.79
N LEU A 62 6.95 -8.59 -4.91
CA LEU A 62 6.13 -8.26 -6.06
C LEU A 62 5.73 -6.78 -6.06
N SER A 63 5.41 -6.20 -4.91
CA SER A 63 5.05 -4.79 -4.81
C SER A 63 6.19 -3.88 -5.25
N ARG A 64 7.42 -4.15 -4.83
CA ARG A 64 8.61 -3.42 -5.29
C ARG A 64 8.83 -3.47 -6.79
N LYS A 65 8.45 -4.57 -7.42
CA LYS A 65 8.69 -4.77 -8.84
C LYS A 65 7.67 -4.07 -9.73
N TYR A 66 6.42 -4.03 -9.30
CA TYR A 66 5.29 -3.65 -10.16
C TYR A 66 4.58 -2.36 -9.80
N LEU A 67 4.87 -1.78 -8.64
CA LEU A 67 4.47 -0.41 -8.36
C LEU A 67 5.40 0.53 -9.12
N LYS A 68 5.19 0.65 -10.42
CA LYS A 68 5.81 1.71 -11.20
C LYS A 68 5.20 3.01 -10.76
N ASN A 69 6.04 3.90 -10.24
CA ASN A 69 5.71 5.30 -10.09
C ASN A 69 5.44 5.84 -11.51
N GLN A 70 4.20 5.85 -11.93
CA GLN A 70 3.82 6.58 -13.12
C GLN A 70 3.81 8.04 -12.71
N GLU A 71 4.77 8.81 -13.20
CA GLU A 71 4.70 10.26 -13.14
C GLU A 71 3.37 10.66 -13.78
N LEU A 72 2.45 11.14 -12.97
CA LEU A 72 1.23 11.75 -13.47
C LEU A 72 1.64 13.06 -14.15
N ALA A 73 1.81 13.01 -15.46
CA ALA A 73 2.10 14.18 -16.26
C ALA A 73 0.81 15.04 -16.35
N GLY A 74 0.81 16.19 -15.66
CA GLY A 74 -0.26 17.18 -15.74
C GLY A 74 -0.99 17.46 -14.42
N GLU A 75 -1.82 18.49 -14.40
CA GLU A 75 -2.69 18.81 -13.26
C GLU A 75 -3.72 17.70 -13.08
N PHE A 76 -3.72 17.10 -11.89
CA PHE A 76 -4.73 16.13 -11.49
C PHE A 76 -6.01 16.88 -11.11
N GLY A 77 -6.82 17.22 -12.11
CA GLY A 77 -8.04 18.03 -11.98
C GLY A 77 -9.20 17.32 -11.26
N LYS A 78 -8.90 16.42 -10.32
CA LYS A 78 -9.85 15.64 -9.55
C LYS A 78 -9.80 16.00 -8.07
N LYS A 79 -10.95 15.92 -7.40
CA LYS A 79 -11.03 16.09 -5.95
C LYS A 79 -10.63 14.79 -5.26
N VAL A 80 -9.60 14.87 -4.43
CA VAL A 80 -9.08 13.71 -3.68
C VAL A 80 -9.26 13.92 -2.19
N ALA A 81 -9.76 12.92 -1.49
CA ALA A 81 -9.67 12.82 -0.05
C ALA A 81 -8.65 11.73 0.34
N VAL A 82 -7.87 12.01 1.35
CA VAL A 82 -7.05 11.03 2.05
C VAL A 82 -7.67 10.79 3.42
N HIS A 83 -8.16 9.59 3.66
CA HIS A 83 -8.66 9.16 4.97
C HIS A 83 -7.61 8.36 5.69
N LEU A 84 -7.23 8.78 6.90
CA LEU A 84 -6.30 8.09 7.78
C LEU A 84 -6.98 7.73 9.10
N HIS A 85 -7.12 6.43 9.40
CA HIS A 85 -7.56 5.97 10.72
C HIS A 85 -6.36 5.85 11.67
N VAL A 86 -6.31 6.71 12.68
CA VAL A 86 -5.21 6.79 13.66
C VAL A 86 -5.61 6.10 14.97
N PHE A 87 -5.25 4.84 15.09
CA PHE A 87 -5.32 4.09 16.35
C PHE A 87 -4.04 4.26 17.18
N TYR A 88 -2.87 4.31 16.50
CA TYR A 88 -1.54 4.52 17.08
C TYR A 88 -1.05 5.91 16.73
N VAL A 89 -1.15 6.85 17.67
CA VAL A 89 -0.79 8.27 17.45
C VAL A 89 0.70 8.45 17.17
N ASP A 90 1.55 7.62 17.74
CA ASP A 90 3.00 7.64 17.54
C ASP A 90 3.45 7.31 16.10
N LEU A 91 2.54 6.81 15.25
CA LEU A 91 2.80 6.58 13.84
C LEU A 91 2.30 7.72 12.94
N LEU A 92 1.58 8.71 13.48
CA LEU A 92 0.94 9.76 12.68
C LEU A 92 1.96 10.55 11.84
N GLU A 93 3.08 10.94 12.44
CA GLU A 93 4.09 11.75 11.74
C GLU A 93 4.69 11.02 10.54
N GLU A 94 4.91 9.71 10.63
CA GLU A 94 5.39 8.88 9.53
C GLU A 94 4.43 8.92 8.32
N PHE A 95 3.12 8.85 8.56
CA PHE A 95 2.11 8.98 7.50
C PHE A 95 2.04 10.39 6.92
N LEU A 96 2.11 11.41 7.77
CA LEU A 96 2.11 12.80 7.30
C LEU A 96 3.35 13.10 6.42
N ASP A 97 4.51 12.55 6.76
CA ASP A 97 5.73 12.70 5.95
C ASP A 97 5.57 11.98 4.59
N ALA A 98 5.03 10.77 4.59
CA ALA A 98 4.76 10.05 3.36
C ALA A 98 3.75 10.77 2.44
N PHE A 99 2.71 11.37 3.02
CA PHE A 99 1.71 12.12 2.25
C PHE A 99 2.26 13.39 1.61
N GLN A 100 3.38 13.94 2.09
CA GLN A 100 4.08 15.04 1.42
C GLN A 100 4.62 14.66 0.04
N ALA A 101 4.84 13.37 -0.22
CA ALA A 101 5.25 12.89 -1.53
C ALA A 101 4.12 12.87 -2.57
N PHE A 102 2.89 13.13 -2.18
CA PHE A 102 1.78 13.22 -3.13
C PHE A 102 1.88 14.51 -3.96
N HIS A 103 1.94 14.36 -5.28
CA HIS A 103 2.05 15.46 -6.24
C HIS A 103 0.69 16.03 -6.67
N PHE A 104 -0.35 15.83 -5.87
CA PHE A 104 -1.70 16.34 -6.09
C PHE A 104 -2.28 16.92 -4.80
N ALA A 105 -3.22 17.86 -4.93
CA ALA A 105 -3.94 18.41 -3.79
C ALA A 105 -4.96 17.40 -3.26
N TYR A 106 -5.07 17.32 -1.94
CA TYR A 106 -6.02 16.46 -1.24
C TYR A 106 -6.52 17.10 0.05
N ASP A 107 -7.72 16.70 0.47
CA ASP A 107 -8.25 17.02 1.78
C ASP A 107 -7.97 15.83 2.73
N LEU A 108 -7.38 16.12 3.88
CA LEU A 108 -7.03 15.10 4.88
C LEU A 108 -8.15 14.93 5.91
N TRP A 109 -8.67 13.72 6.00
CA TRP A 109 -9.64 13.28 6.98
C TRP A 109 -9.01 12.28 7.92
N ILE A 110 -9.00 12.57 9.21
CA ILE A 110 -8.43 11.69 10.23
C ILE A 110 -9.55 11.20 11.14
N THR A 111 -9.59 9.90 11.37
CA THR A 111 -10.47 9.30 12.39
C THR A 111 -9.67 8.67 13.50
N THR A 112 -10.19 8.70 14.71
CA THR A 112 -9.61 8.05 15.88
C THR A 112 -10.69 7.52 16.83
N ASP A 113 -10.31 6.74 17.83
CA ASP A 113 -11.24 6.04 18.68
C ASP A 113 -11.70 6.86 19.91
N VAL A 114 -10.86 7.76 20.44
CA VAL A 114 -11.15 8.51 21.68
C VAL A 114 -10.72 9.97 21.58
N GLU A 115 -11.34 10.83 22.41
CA GLU A 115 -11.13 12.27 22.40
C GLU A 115 -9.70 12.67 22.80
N GLU A 116 -9.08 11.96 23.72
CA GLU A 116 -7.70 12.20 24.15
C GLU A 116 -6.70 12.05 22.98
N LYS A 117 -6.93 11.05 22.12
CA LYS A 117 -6.10 10.89 20.90
C LYS A 117 -6.37 11.99 19.89
N LYS A 118 -7.63 12.41 19.74
CA LYS A 118 -7.97 13.55 18.86
C LYS A 118 -7.19 14.79 19.26
N GLN A 119 -7.17 15.14 20.55
CA GLN A 119 -6.42 16.29 21.05
C GLN A 119 -4.91 16.16 20.75
N ALA A 120 -4.33 14.97 20.94
CA ALA A 120 -2.93 14.72 20.60
C ALA A 120 -2.67 14.84 19.09
N ILE A 121 -3.57 14.32 18.25
CA ILE A 121 -3.50 14.45 16.79
C ILE A 121 -3.58 15.93 16.37
N GLU A 122 -4.53 16.69 16.89
CA GLU A 122 -4.70 18.12 16.60
C GLU A 122 -3.47 18.94 17.01
N GLN A 123 -2.82 18.57 18.12
CA GLN A 123 -1.57 19.21 18.54
C GLN A 123 -0.43 18.94 17.55
N ILE A 124 -0.28 17.71 17.06
CA ILE A 124 0.72 17.34 16.05
C ILE A 124 0.45 18.11 14.75
N LEU A 125 -0.79 18.13 14.28
CA LEU A 125 -1.19 18.84 13.08
C LEU A 125 -0.90 20.35 13.17
N SER A 126 -1.23 20.95 14.32
CA SER A 126 -0.96 22.37 14.59
C SER A 126 0.54 22.68 14.52
N ASN A 127 1.39 21.84 15.13
CA ASN A 127 2.84 22.01 15.12
C ASN A 127 3.43 21.91 13.70
N ARG A 128 2.77 21.20 12.82
CA ARG A 128 3.19 21.00 11.41
C ARG A 128 2.51 21.94 10.43
N ALA A 129 1.62 22.81 10.90
CA ALA A 129 0.74 23.65 10.05
C ALA A 129 0.02 22.82 8.97
N GLN A 130 -0.41 21.60 9.33
CA GLN A 130 -1.12 20.68 8.43
C GLN A 130 -2.62 20.77 8.67
N ASP A 131 -3.37 21.13 7.63
CA ASP A 131 -4.81 21.14 7.69
C ASP A 131 -5.38 19.72 7.60
N ALA A 132 -6.31 19.40 8.50
CA ALA A 132 -7.04 18.13 8.48
C ALA A 132 -8.36 18.25 9.27
N THR A 133 -9.34 17.43 8.91
CA THR A 133 -10.57 17.25 9.69
C THR A 133 -10.41 16.02 10.58
N VAL A 134 -10.46 16.20 11.91
CA VAL A 134 -10.29 15.11 12.88
C VAL A 134 -11.62 14.74 13.52
N VAL A 135 -12.02 13.46 13.44
CA VAL A 135 -13.31 12.95 13.92
C VAL A 135 -13.11 11.76 14.85
N VAL A 136 -13.78 11.76 16.00
CA VAL A 136 -13.83 10.61 16.89
C VAL A 136 -14.96 9.68 16.47
N THR A 137 -14.63 8.40 16.20
CA THR A 137 -15.58 7.41 15.68
C THR A 137 -15.77 6.20 16.60
N GLY A 138 -15.03 6.16 17.73
CA GLY A 138 -15.01 5.01 18.63
C GLY A 138 -14.17 3.85 18.09
N ASN A 139 -14.07 2.78 18.88
CA ASN A 139 -13.24 1.60 18.56
C ASN A 139 -14.13 0.42 18.15
N ILE A 140 -14.96 0.61 17.11
CA ILE A 140 -15.82 -0.45 16.56
C ILE A 140 -15.52 -0.56 15.07
N GLY A 141 -15.43 -1.81 14.56
CA GLY A 141 -15.23 -2.08 13.12
C GLY A 141 -13.82 -1.76 12.62
N ARG A 142 -12.85 -1.66 13.50
CA ARG A 142 -11.43 -1.38 13.21
C ARG A 142 -11.28 -0.09 12.40
N ASP A 143 -10.55 -0.15 11.29
CA ASP A 143 -10.28 0.96 10.36
C ASP A 143 -11.40 1.19 9.33
N VAL A 144 -12.19 0.14 9.02
CA VAL A 144 -13.21 0.19 7.96
C VAL A 144 -14.45 0.98 8.39
N LEU A 145 -15.01 0.71 9.58
CA LEU A 145 -16.20 1.40 10.02
C LEU A 145 -15.97 2.90 10.22
N PRO A 146 -14.85 3.39 10.78
CA PRO A 146 -14.52 4.81 10.81
C PRO A 146 -14.62 5.50 9.44
N MET A 147 -14.13 4.87 8.37
CA MET A 147 -14.26 5.39 7.01
C MET A 147 -15.72 5.42 6.55
N LEU A 148 -16.48 4.36 6.83
CA LEU A 148 -17.89 4.28 6.43
C LEU A 148 -18.78 5.30 7.15
N LEU A 149 -18.44 5.69 8.37
CA LEU A 149 -19.13 6.75 9.09
C LEU A 149 -18.95 8.13 8.44
N LEU A 150 -17.89 8.32 7.66
CA LEU A 150 -17.65 9.52 6.87
C LEU A 150 -18.21 9.43 5.43
N LYS A 151 -19.03 8.42 5.12
CA LYS A 151 -19.51 8.16 3.75
C LYS A 151 -20.12 9.40 3.08
N GLU A 152 -20.94 10.17 3.77
CA GLU A 152 -21.59 11.35 3.21
C GLU A 152 -20.58 12.46 2.85
N GLN A 153 -19.56 12.64 3.69
CA GLN A 153 -18.50 13.61 3.47
C GLN A 153 -17.57 13.16 2.34
N LEU A 154 -17.15 11.89 2.38
CA LEU A 154 -16.22 11.32 1.40
C LEU A 154 -16.84 11.11 0.01
N SER A 155 -18.15 10.96 -0.10
CA SER A 155 -18.85 10.84 -1.40
C SER A 155 -18.76 12.07 -2.30
N ARG A 156 -18.25 13.19 -1.79
CA ARG A 156 -18.06 14.45 -2.54
C ARG A 156 -16.76 14.49 -3.35
N TYR A 157 -15.89 13.48 -3.16
CA TYR A 157 -14.59 13.38 -3.81
C TYR A 157 -14.65 12.39 -4.97
N ASP A 158 -13.84 12.64 -5.99
CA ASP A 158 -13.69 11.70 -7.12
C ASP A 158 -12.91 10.45 -6.71
N TYR A 159 -11.94 10.62 -5.80
CA TYR A 159 -11.10 9.55 -5.26
C TYR A 159 -10.96 9.67 -3.75
N VAL A 160 -10.91 8.53 -3.08
CA VAL A 160 -10.66 8.42 -1.64
C VAL A 160 -9.54 7.41 -1.42
N GLY A 161 -8.39 7.88 -0.95
CA GLY A 161 -7.33 7.03 -0.42
C GLY A 161 -7.64 6.65 1.03
N HIS A 162 -7.53 5.36 1.39
CA HIS A 162 -7.76 4.90 2.75
C HIS A 162 -6.50 4.29 3.35
N PHE A 163 -6.09 4.83 4.49
CA PHE A 163 -4.91 4.40 5.23
C PHE A 163 -5.26 4.19 6.71
N HIS A 164 -4.46 3.40 7.40
CA HIS A 164 -4.58 3.23 8.84
C HIS A 164 -3.24 2.96 9.52
N THR A 165 -3.10 3.46 10.75
CA THR A 165 -1.92 3.15 11.56
C THR A 165 -2.04 1.72 12.10
N LYS A 166 -1.05 0.88 11.82
CA LYS A 166 -1.03 -0.52 12.25
C LYS A 166 0.33 -0.91 12.83
N LYS A 167 0.30 -1.57 13.98
CA LYS A 167 1.46 -2.27 14.55
C LYS A 167 1.17 -3.77 14.47
N SER A 168 1.94 -4.50 13.66
CA SER A 168 1.80 -5.95 13.52
C SER A 168 2.40 -6.64 14.75
N LYS A 169 1.58 -6.89 15.77
CA LYS A 169 2.02 -7.54 17.02
C LYS A 169 2.39 -9.01 16.83
N GLU A 170 1.89 -9.63 15.76
CA GLU A 170 2.05 -11.06 15.46
C GLU A 170 3.12 -11.34 14.41
N ALA A 171 3.61 -10.32 13.71
CA ALA A 171 4.75 -10.44 12.80
C ALA A 171 6.03 -10.04 13.51
N ASP A 172 7.16 -10.60 13.07
CA ASP A 172 8.46 -10.11 13.49
C ASP A 172 8.53 -8.60 13.28
N PHE A 173 9.04 -7.88 14.27
CA PHE A 173 9.04 -6.40 14.32
C PHE A 173 9.49 -5.77 12.99
N TRP A 174 10.56 -6.30 12.40
CA TRP A 174 11.11 -5.80 11.13
C TRP A 174 10.18 -6.02 9.92
N ALA A 175 9.40 -7.12 9.90
CA ALA A 175 8.48 -7.40 8.81
C ALA A 175 7.28 -6.44 8.81
N GLY A 176 6.72 -6.16 10.00
CA GLY A 176 5.63 -5.18 10.13
C GLY A 176 6.05 -3.75 9.81
N GLU A 177 7.27 -3.38 10.16
CA GLU A 177 7.83 -2.07 9.85
C GLU A 177 8.13 -1.93 8.35
N SER A 178 8.74 -2.93 7.73
CA SER A 178 9.00 -2.95 6.29
C SER A 178 7.71 -2.83 5.48
N TRP A 179 6.68 -3.59 5.82
CA TRP A 179 5.40 -3.53 5.14
C TRP A 179 4.75 -2.14 5.22
N ARG A 180 4.81 -1.51 6.39
CA ARG A 180 4.25 -0.18 6.54
C ARG A 180 4.98 0.83 5.67
N LYS A 181 6.31 0.83 5.70
CA LYS A 181 7.13 1.72 4.87
C LYS A 181 6.89 1.52 3.38
N GLU A 182 6.84 0.27 2.93
CA GLU A 182 6.57 -0.04 1.51
C GLU A 182 5.18 0.39 1.02
N LEU A 183 4.19 0.46 1.90
CA LEU A 183 2.84 0.86 1.53
C LEU A 183 2.65 2.38 1.48
N ILE A 184 3.53 3.14 2.12
CA ILE A 184 3.39 4.59 2.24
C ILE A 184 4.54 5.37 1.56
N GLU A 185 5.64 4.72 1.19
CA GLU A 185 6.74 5.26 0.36
C GLU A 185 6.52 4.96 -1.13
#